data_1551eba1b9263616f8d095b0f3984c52
#
_entry.id   1551eba1b9263616f8d095b0f3984c52
#
_cell.length_a   1.000
_cell.length_b   1.000
_cell.length_c   1.000
_cell.angle_alpha   90.00
_cell.angle_beta   90.00
_cell.angle_gamma   90.00
#
_symmetry.space_group_name_H-M   'P 1'
#
loop_
_entity.id
_entity.type
_entity.pdbx_description
1 polymer ?
#
loop_
_entity_poly.entity_id
_entity_poly.type
_entity_poly.pdbx_seq_one_letter_code
_entity_poly.pdbx_strand_id
1 'polypeptide(L)'
;ANSKEYYARKSQEWIENDDTPSYMVKAEAALESEKARVGHYLNPATEPRLLREVEIELLEKHETTLLEKDGSGCRALLANDKGEDLSRMYRLFSRVPEGLNPIASIVRQHIEHMGNEIINRREAKLEGGEKDTNQDPAFVKELLALHDKYMAVVNEQFAGNSLFQKALKEAFVEFTNRDIGKHTNADLMSSFCDRILKTGGEKLSDEDVESYLEKTVQLFSYL
;
A
#
# COMPACT_ATOMS: atom_id res chain seq x y z
N ALA A 1 22.24 -9.02 31.96
CA ALA A 1 22.40 -8.17 30.80
C ALA A 1 21.12 -7.34 30.66
N ASN A 2 21.28 -6.04 30.44
CA ASN A 2 20.16 -5.14 30.21
C ASN A 2 19.53 -5.51 28.82
N SER A 3 18.23 -5.73 28.74
CA SER A 3 17.52 -6.08 27.50
C SER A 3 17.82 -5.09 26.36
N LYS A 4 17.93 -3.81 26.69
CA LYS A 4 18.30 -2.75 25.74
C LYS A 4 19.64 -3.03 25.06
N GLU A 5 20.69 -3.31 25.79
CA GLU A 5 22.03 -3.59 25.25
C GLU A 5 22.04 -4.88 24.41
N TYR A 6 21.31 -5.88 24.88
CA TYR A 6 21.15 -7.14 24.15
C TYR A 6 20.52 -6.92 22.78
N TYR A 7 19.37 -6.21 22.73
CA TYR A 7 18.66 -5.96 21.46
C TYR A 7 19.35 -4.92 20.57
N ALA A 8 20.06 -3.96 21.14
CA ALA A 8 20.90 -3.05 20.36
C ALA A 8 21.96 -3.82 19.56
N ARG A 9 22.61 -4.81 20.14
CA ARG A 9 23.58 -5.68 19.47
C ARG A 9 22.90 -6.62 18.46
N LYS A 10 21.79 -7.25 18.86
CA LYS A 10 21.07 -8.19 17.99
C LYS A 10 20.46 -7.51 16.77
N SER A 11 19.88 -6.35 16.95
CA SER A 11 19.32 -5.59 15.82
C SER A 11 20.38 -5.19 14.80
N GLN A 12 21.57 -4.80 15.27
CA GLN A 12 22.68 -4.49 14.39
C GLN A 12 23.15 -5.72 13.58
N GLU A 13 23.28 -6.88 14.25
CA GLU A 13 23.61 -8.15 13.60
C GLU A 13 22.58 -8.51 12.53
N TRP A 14 21.29 -8.39 12.84
CA TRP A 14 20.21 -8.74 11.93
C TRP A 14 20.09 -7.77 10.75
N ILE A 15 20.25 -6.47 10.97
CA ILE A 15 20.15 -5.48 9.89
C ILE A 15 21.26 -5.65 8.83
N GLU A 16 22.41 -6.15 9.25
CA GLU A 16 23.55 -6.42 8.36
C GLU A 16 23.38 -7.72 7.55
N ASN A 17 22.78 -8.73 8.15
CA ASN A 17 22.78 -10.08 7.59
C ASN A 17 21.43 -10.52 7.00
N ASP A 18 20.32 -9.91 7.38
CA ASP A 18 18.99 -10.33 6.98
C ASP A 18 18.38 -9.37 5.94
N ASP A 19 17.46 -9.89 5.13
CA ASP A 19 16.52 -9.06 4.40
C ASP A 19 15.43 -8.50 5.35
N THR A 20 14.62 -7.55 4.88
CA THR A 20 13.57 -6.93 5.70
C THR A 20 12.55 -7.94 6.23
N PRO A 21 11.99 -8.87 5.42
CA PRO A 21 11.07 -9.89 5.94
C PRO A 21 11.66 -10.75 7.07
N SER A 22 12.89 -11.24 6.89
CA SER A 22 13.56 -12.08 7.89
C SER A 22 13.85 -11.30 9.18
N TYR A 23 14.28 -10.05 9.06
CA TYR A 23 14.47 -9.16 10.19
C TYR A 23 13.15 -8.98 10.97
N MET A 24 12.06 -8.68 10.25
CA MET A 24 10.75 -8.44 10.86
C MET A 24 10.21 -9.67 11.61
N VAL A 25 10.41 -10.87 11.08
CA VAL A 25 10.05 -12.12 11.77
C VAL A 25 10.80 -12.26 13.09
N LYS A 26 12.10 -12.01 13.09
CA LYS A 26 12.93 -12.03 14.31
C LYS A 26 12.53 -10.96 15.32
N ALA A 27 12.25 -9.75 14.85
CA ALA A 27 11.82 -8.64 15.70
C ALA A 27 10.44 -8.91 16.34
N GLU A 28 9.48 -9.42 15.58
CA GLU A 28 8.16 -9.80 16.09
C GLU A 28 8.28 -10.89 17.17
N ALA A 29 9.04 -11.95 16.90
CA ALA A 29 9.29 -13.02 17.87
C ALA A 29 10.00 -12.51 19.14
N ALA A 30 10.97 -11.61 19.01
CA ALA A 30 11.66 -11.01 20.14
C ALA A 30 10.73 -10.18 21.02
N LEU A 31 9.87 -9.36 20.43
CA LEU A 31 8.87 -8.56 21.16
C LEU A 31 7.85 -9.43 21.90
N GLU A 32 7.35 -10.50 21.27
CA GLU A 32 6.44 -11.44 21.91
C GLU A 32 7.14 -12.17 23.08
N SER A 33 8.39 -12.60 22.91
CA SER A 33 9.19 -13.23 23.96
C SER A 33 9.42 -12.29 25.15
N GLU A 34 9.75 -11.03 24.89
CA GLU A 34 9.93 -10.03 25.97
C GLU A 34 8.61 -9.73 26.70
N LYS A 35 7.51 -9.62 25.98
CA LYS A 35 6.19 -9.42 26.57
C LYS A 35 5.82 -10.59 27.50
N ALA A 36 6.02 -11.82 27.04
CA ALA A 36 5.77 -13.02 27.86
C ALA A 36 6.67 -13.06 29.10
N ARG A 37 7.96 -12.75 28.95
CA ARG A 37 8.92 -12.71 30.05
C ARG A 37 8.55 -11.67 31.13
N VAL A 38 8.15 -10.48 30.70
CA VAL A 38 7.76 -9.39 31.60
C VAL A 38 6.48 -9.73 32.36
N GLY A 39 5.47 -10.28 31.67
CA GLY A 39 4.21 -10.67 32.26
C GLY A 39 4.34 -11.72 33.38
N HIS A 40 5.41 -12.53 33.36
CA HIS A 40 5.67 -13.56 34.39
C HIS A 40 6.49 -13.08 35.57
N TYR A 41 7.38 -12.09 35.43
CA TYR A 41 8.43 -11.81 36.39
C TYR A 41 8.50 -10.36 36.91
N LEU A 42 7.77 -9.42 36.30
CA LEU A 42 7.87 -8.00 36.63
C LEU A 42 6.52 -7.38 37.02
N ASN A 43 6.59 -6.25 37.72
CA ASN A 43 5.42 -5.46 38.04
C ASN A 43 4.77 -4.93 36.74
N PRO A 44 3.43 -5.01 36.58
CA PRO A 44 2.71 -4.49 35.42
C PRO A 44 3.03 -3.03 35.06
N ALA A 45 3.43 -2.21 36.02
CA ALA A 45 3.84 -0.82 35.78
C ALA A 45 5.18 -0.68 35.03
N THR A 46 6.01 -1.71 35.05
CA THR A 46 7.36 -1.70 34.43
C THR A 46 7.32 -2.22 32.98
N GLU A 47 6.30 -3.00 32.66
CA GLU A 47 6.14 -3.63 31.35
C GLU A 47 6.13 -2.63 30.17
N PRO A 48 5.31 -1.57 30.16
CA PRO A 48 5.24 -0.67 29.01
C PRO A 48 6.57 0.04 28.72
N ARG A 49 7.30 0.40 29.78
CA ARG A 49 8.59 1.07 29.63
C ARG A 49 9.65 0.17 29.02
N LEU A 50 9.72 -1.07 29.48
CA LEU A 50 10.70 -2.04 28.97
C LEU A 50 10.42 -2.41 27.53
N LEU A 51 9.16 -2.68 27.19
CA LEU A 51 8.76 -2.96 25.80
C LEU A 51 9.05 -1.78 24.88
N ARG A 52 8.82 -0.57 25.33
CA ARG A 52 9.15 0.63 24.56
C ARG A 52 10.66 0.75 24.28
N GLU A 53 11.52 0.45 25.26
CA GLU A 53 12.98 0.43 25.06
C GLU A 53 13.38 -0.61 23.99
N VAL A 54 12.76 -1.79 24.00
CA VAL A 54 13.00 -2.84 23.00
C VAL A 54 12.48 -2.44 21.61
N GLU A 55 11.32 -1.82 21.53
CA GLU A 55 10.76 -1.28 20.28
C GLU A 55 11.67 -0.22 19.65
N ILE A 56 12.25 0.66 20.45
CA ILE A 56 13.22 1.65 19.97
C ILE A 56 14.44 0.96 19.35
N GLU A 57 15.02 -0.03 20.05
CA GLU A 57 16.22 -0.72 19.57
C GLU A 57 15.95 -1.58 18.32
N LEU A 58 14.81 -2.27 18.28
CA LEU A 58 14.48 -3.19 17.18
C LEU A 58 13.85 -2.49 15.96
N LEU A 59 13.05 -1.47 16.17
CA LEU A 59 12.22 -0.88 15.12
C LEU A 59 12.58 0.58 14.82
N GLU A 60 12.46 1.47 15.79
CA GLU A 60 12.57 2.90 15.55
C GLU A 60 13.94 3.31 14.99
N LYS A 61 15.02 2.76 15.54
CA LYS A 61 16.39 3.05 15.09
C LYS A 61 16.71 2.53 13.68
N HIS A 62 15.98 1.52 13.21
CA HIS A 62 16.23 0.87 11.93
C HIS A 62 15.10 1.10 10.90
N GLU A 63 14.11 1.95 11.23
CA GLU A 63 12.93 2.16 10.42
C GLU A 63 13.28 2.47 8.95
N THR A 64 14.03 3.52 8.71
CA THR A 64 14.42 3.93 7.35
C THR A 64 15.15 2.81 6.61
N THR A 65 16.11 2.16 7.27
CA THR A 65 16.89 1.07 6.66
C THR A 65 16.00 -0.11 6.27
N LEU A 66 15.06 -0.50 7.15
CA LEU A 66 14.14 -1.62 6.89
C LEU A 66 13.15 -1.29 5.77
N LEU A 67 12.61 -0.07 5.75
CA LEU A 67 11.62 0.34 4.75
C LEU A 67 12.23 0.54 3.37
N GLU A 68 13.46 1.03 3.30
CA GLU A 68 14.14 1.41 2.04
C GLU A 68 15.15 0.36 1.56
N LYS A 69 15.28 -0.78 2.23
CA LYS A 69 16.24 -1.81 1.85
C LYS A 69 16.00 -2.30 0.42
N ASP A 70 17.03 -2.22 -0.42
CA ASP A 70 16.97 -2.68 -1.81
C ASP A 70 16.53 -4.15 -1.90
N GLY A 71 15.58 -4.42 -2.78
CA GLY A 71 15.09 -5.76 -3.08
C GLY A 71 14.22 -6.41 -1.99
N SER A 72 14.10 -5.83 -0.79
CA SER A 72 13.32 -6.43 0.32
C SER A 72 12.56 -5.44 1.18
N GLY A 73 12.71 -4.14 0.97
CA GLY A 73 12.00 -3.09 1.68
C GLY A 73 10.54 -2.96 1.24
N CYS A 74 9.85 -1.93 1.76
CA CYS A 74 8.41 -1.75 1.55
C CYS A 74 8.02 -1.70 0.06
N ARG A 75 8.79 -1.02 -0.81
CA ARG A 75 8.54 -0.97 -2.25
C ARG A 75 8.60 -2.35 -2.91
N ALA A 76 9.59 -3.15 -2.54
CA ALA A 76 9.74 -4.51 -3.05
C ALA A 76 8.59 -5.41 -2.61
N LEU A 77 8.13 -5.28 -1.36
CA LEU A 77 6.99 -6.04 -0.84
C LEU A 77 5.70 -5.68 -1.57
N LEU A 78 5.47 -4.40 -1.86
CA LEU A 78 4.33 -3.94 -2.66
C LEU A 78 4.40 -4.45 -4.10
N ALA A 79 5.55 -4.34 -4.74
CA ALA A 79 5.76 -4.75 -6.13
C ALA A 79 5.62 -6.27 -6.34
N ASN A 80 5.94 -7.06 -5.33
CA ASN A 80 5.89 -8.53 -5.37
C ASN A 80 4.66 -9.12 -4.65
N ASP A 81 3.68 -8.31 -4.30
CA ASP A 81 2.42 -8.72 -3.66
C ASP A 81 2.64 -9.57 -2.38
N LYS A 82 3.63 -9.17 -1.57
CA LYS A 82 3.99 -9.85 -0.30
C LYS A 82 3.07 -9.42 0.84
N GLY A 83 1.80 -9.81 0.78
CA GLY A 83 0.76 -9.37 1.70
C GLY A 83 1.05 -9.68 3.17
N GLU A 84 1.53 -10.87 3.48
CA GLU A 84 1.84 -11.24 4.87
C GLU A 84 2.98 -10.39 5.45
N ASP A 85 4.03 -10.14 4.67
CA ASP A 85 5.15 -9.29 5.09
C ASP A 85 4.71 -7.82 5.25
N LEU A 86 3.82 -7.32 4.39
CA LEU A 86 3.21 -5.99 4.54
C LEU A 86 2.35 -5.90 5.81
N SER A 87 1.56 -6.92 6.11
CA SER A 87 0.77 -7.00 7.35
C SER A 87 1.66 -7.01 8.59
N ARG A 88 2.78 -7.74 8.55
CA ARG A 88 3.77 -7.77 9.64
C ARG A 88 4.44 -6.40 9.81
N MET A 89 4.81 -5.76 8.71
CA MET A 89 5.37 -4.40 8.73
C MET A 89 4.39 -3.42 9.36
N TYR A 90 3.12 -3.47 9.00
CA TYR A 90 2.07 -2.66 9.61
C TYR A 90 1.95 -2.91 11.12
N ARG A 91 1.89 -4.17 11.56
CA ARG A 91 1.79 -4.51 13.00
C ARG A 91 2.99 -4.02 13.80
N LEU A 92 4.19 -4.19 13.27
CA LEU A 92 5.41 -3.78 13.95
C LEU A 92 5.51 -2.26 14.05
N PHE A 93 5.37 -1.54 12.95
CA PHE A 93 5.53 -0.08 12.94
C PHE A 93 4.33 0.68 13.52
N SER A 94 3.18 0.03 13.70
CA SER A 94 2.08 0.57 14.52
C SER A 94 2.47 0.80 15.98
N ARG A 95 3.51 0.12 16.46
CA ARG A 95 4.05 0.27 17.81
C ARG A 95 4.98 1.48 17.96
N VAL A 96 5.47 2.02 16.86
CA VAL A 96 6.39 3.16 16.82
C VAL A 96 5.59 4.45 16.64
N PRO A 97 5.83 5.49 17.45
CA PRO A 97 5.20 6.79 17.24
C PRO A 97 5.50 7.30 15.82
N GLU A 98 4.46 7.69 15.09
CA GLU A 98 4.54 8.15 13.69
C GLU A 98 5.11 7.09 12.70
N GLY A 99 5.35 5.86 13.15
CA GLY A 99 6.00 4.80 12.36
C GLY A 99 5.25 4.35 11.12
N LEU A 100 3.94 4.61 11.02
CA LEU A 100 3.15 4.32 9.83
C LEU A 100 3.25 5.41 8.74
N ASN A 101 3.67 6.63 9.09
CA ASN A 101 3.73 7.75 8.15
C ASN A 101 4.70 7.48 6.97
N PRO A 102 5.93 7.01 7.19
CA PRO A 102 6.82 6.66 6.07
C PRO A 102 6.27 5.55 5.19
N ILE A 103 5.61 4.55 5.78
CA ILE A 103 5.01 3.44 5.04
C ILE A 103 3.88 3.95 4.16
N ALA A 104 2.98 4.78 4.68
CA ALA A 104 1.90 5.38 3.92
C ALA A 104 2.42 6.24 2.76
N SER A 105 3.51 6.98 2.98
CA SER A 105 4.17 7.75 1.92
C SER A 105 4.71 6.85 0.80
N ILE A 106 5.36 5.74 1.14
CA ILE A 106 5.85 4.76 0.16
C ILE A 106 4.68 4.12 -0.60
N VAL A 107 3.61 3.76 0.08
CA VAL A 107 2.40 3.19 -0.54
C VAL A 107 1.80 4.19 -1.54
N ARG A 108 1.64 5.46 -1.16
CA ARG A 108 1.16 6.52 -2.05
C ARG A 108 2.01 6.63 -3.30
N GLN A 109 3.31 6.77 -3.16
CA GLN A 109 4.24 6.88 -4.27
C GLN A 109 4.22 5.65 -5.19
N HIS A 110 4.08 4.46 -4.62
CA HIS A 110 3.98 3.22 -5.39
C HIS A 110 2.70 3.19 -6.23
N ILE A 111 1.55 3.55 -5.66
CA ILE A 111 0.28 3.62 -6.38
C ILE A 111 0.32 4.70 -7.47
N GLU A 112 0.88 5.88 -7.18
CA GLU A 112 1.12 6.94 -8.16
C GLU A 112 1.95 6.45 -9.35
N HIS A 113 3.02 5.71 -9.06
CA HIS A 113 3.87 5.13 -10.11
C HIS A 113 3.07 4.16 -10.98
N MET A 114 2.33 3.24 -10.40
CA MET A 114 1.51 2.25 -11.12
C MET A 114 0.40 2.93 -11.95
N GLY A 115 -0.23 3.95 -11.39
CA GLY A 115 -1.24 4.75 -12.10
C GLY A 115 -0.64 5.52 -13.29
N ASN A 116 0.49 6.16 -13.09
CA ASN A 116 1.20 6.86 -14.16
C ASN A 116 1.66 5.92 -15.28
N GLU A 117 2.02 4.67 -14.98
CA GLU A 117 2.31 3.65 -16.00
C GLU A 117 1.11 3.40 -16.91
N ILE A 118 -0.10 3.34 -16.36
CA ILE A 118 -1.35 3.19 -17.15
C ILE A 118 -1.56 4.41 -18.04
N ILE A 119 -1.43 5.61 -17.49
CA ILE A 119 -1.57 6.89 -18.20
C ILE A 119 -0.54 6.98 -19.34
N ASN A 120 0.73 6.70 -19.06
CA ASN A 120 1.83 6.78 -20.04
C ASN A 120 1.65 5.76 -21.18
N ARG A 121 1.14 4.56 -20.89
CA ARG A 121 0.83 3.58 -21.95
C ARG A 121 -0.25 4.09 -22.90
N ARG A 122 -1.28 4.76 -22.38
CA ARG A 122 -2.29 5.40 -23.23
C ARG A 122 -1.69 6.54 -24.07
N GLU A 123 -0.87 7.39 -23.47
CA GLU A 123 -0.15 8.47 -24.17
C GLU A 123 0.68 7.92 -25.33
N ALA A 124 1.50 6.90 -25.07
CA ALA A 124 2.34 6.26 -26.07
C ALA A 124 1.52 5.66 -27.25
N LYS A 125 0.36 5.08 -26.97
CA LYS A 125 -0.55 4.58 -28.01
C LYS A 125 -1.05 5.69 -28.92
N LEU A 126 -1.47 6.82 -28.35
CA LEU A 126 -1.94 7.99 -29.11
C LEU A 126 -0.80 8.61 -29.94
N GLU A 127 0.40 8.73 -29.38
CA GLU A 127 1.59 9.19 -30.11
C GLU A 127 1.98 8.23 -31.24
N GLY A 128 1.76 6.92 -31.06
CA GLY A 128 1.96 5.88 -32.07
C GLY A 128 0.91 5.86 -33.19
N GLY A 129 -0.06 6.78 -33.16
CA GLY A 129 -1.07 6.95 -34.20
C GLY A 129 -2.37 6.21 -33.96
N GLU A 130 -2.64 5.65 -32.79
CA GLU A 130 -3.96 5.16 -32.43
C GLU A 130 -4.97 6.30 -32.44
N LYS A 131 -6.18 5.99 -32.90
CA LYS A 131 -7.25 6.99 -33.02
C LYS A 131 -7.70 7.42 -31.62
N ASP A 132 -7.58 8.71 -31.35
CA ASP A 132 -8.08 9.30 -30.10
C ASP A 132 -9.62 9.38 -30.14
N THR A 133 -10.26 8.49 -29.43
CA THR A 133 -11.71 8.41 -29.28
C THR A 133 -12.10 8.56 -27.81
N ASN A 134 -13.35 8.95 -27.58
CA ASN A 134 -13.92 8.99 -26.22
C ASN A 134 -14.27 7.59 -25.66
N GLN A 135 -13.90 6.52 -26.37
CA GLN A 135 -14.15 5.14 -25.96
C GLN A 135 -12.85 4.39 -25.79
N ASP A 136 -12.43 4.20 -24.55
CA ASP A 136 -11.29 3.38 -24.18
C ASP A 136 -11.65 2.51 -22.96
N PRO A 137 -12.49 1.48 -23.16
CA PRO A 137 -12.93 0.64 -22.04
C PRO A 137 -11.78 -0.14 -21.37
N ALA A 138 -10.74 -0.49 -22.13
CA ALA A 138 -9.59 -1.19 -21.57
C ALA A 138 -8.82 -0.31 -20.57
N PHE A 139 -8.60 0.95 -20.91
CA PHE A 139 -7.98 1.94 -20.03
C PHE A 139 -8.77 2.13 -18.72
N VAL A 140 -10.09 2.33 -18.82
CA VAL A 140 -10.95 2.50 -17.63
C VAL A 140 -10.92 1.25 -16.76
N LYS A 141 -10.99 0.05 -17.35
CA LYS A 141 -10.89 -1.21 -16.61
C LYS A 141 -9.55 -1.39 -15.90
N GLU A 142 -8.45 -0.95 -16.50
CA GLU A 142 -7.13 -0.97 -15.85
C GLU A 142 -7.10 -0.05 -14.63
N LEU A 143 -7.68 1.14 -14.70
CA LEU A 143 -7.80 2.06 -13.55
C LEU A 143 -8.65 1.47 -12.44
N LEU A 144 -9.79 0.86 -12.78
CA LEU A 144 -10.67 0.19 -11.83
C LEU A 144 -9.97 -1.00 -11.15
N ALA A 145 -9.26 -1.82 -11.91
CA ALA A 145 -8.52 -2.96 -11.38
C ALA A 145 -7.38 -2.52 -10.44
N LEU A 146 -6.69 -1.43 -10.77
CA LEU A 146 -5.67 -0.83 -9.90
C LEU A 146 -6.26 -0.37 -8.58
N HIS A 147 -7.41 0.32 -8.63
CA HIS A 147 -8.11 0.79 -7.44
C HIS A 147 -8.55 -0.37 -6.55
N ASP A 148 -9.18 -1.39 -7.12
CA ASP A 148 -9.63 -2.58 -6.40
C ASP A 148 -8.46 -3.29 -5.72
N LYS A 149 -7.35 -3.48 -6.43
CA LYS A 149 -6.14 -4.12 -5.90
C LYS A 149 -5.64 -3.40 -4.65
N TYR A 150 -5.45 -2.10 -4.72
CA TYR A 150 -4.88 -1.37 -3.58
C TYR A 150 -5.89 -1.07 -2.49
N MET A 151 -7.18 -1.00 -2.78
CA MET A 151 -8.22 -0.98 -1.77
C MET A 151 -8.22 -2.28 -0.96
N ALA A 152 -8.05 -3.44 -1.62
CA ALA A 152 -7.89 -4.72 -0.94
C ALA A 152 -6.63 -4.74 -0.07
N VAL A 153 -5.48 -4.26 -0.58
CA VAL A 153 -4.24 -4.14 0.21
C VAL A 153 -4.44 -3.28 1.44
N VAL A 154 -5.08 -2.12 1.31
CA VAL A 154 -5.37 -1.22 2.45
C VAL A 154 -6.26 -1.92 3.48
N ASN A 155 -7.30 -2.60 3.05
CA ASN A 155 -8.25 -3.25 3.95
C ASN A 155 -7.65 -4.49 4.61
N GLU A 156 -6.96 -5.33 3.88
CA GLU A 156 -6.46 -6.63 4.34
C GLU A 156 -5.10 -6.53 5.01
N GLN A 157 -4.18 -5.74 4.46
CA GLN A 157 -2.80 -5.67 4.95
C GLN A 157 -2.57 -4.52 5.94
N PHE A 158 -3.32 -3.43 5.79
CA PHE A 158 -3.21 -2.23 6.63
C PHE A 158 -4.46 -1.98 7.48
N ALA A 159 -5.26 -3.01 7.73
CA ALA A 159 -6.42 -3.00 8.63
C ALA A 159 -7.43 -1.87 8.36
N GLY A 160 -7.57 -1.41 7.12
CA GLY A 160 -8.43 -0.30 6.75
C GLY A 160 -8.05 1.03 7.41
N ASN A 161 -6.80 1.19 7.83
CA ASN A 161 -6.34 2.38 8.53
C ASN A 161 -6.51 3.64 7.67
N SER A 162 -7.06 4.70 8.26
CA SER A 162 -7.39 5.96 7.57
C SER A 162 -6.20 6.64 6.90
N LEU A 163 -4.99 6.48 7.45
CA LEU A 163 -3.76 7.01 6.86
C LEU A 163 -3.48 6.38 5.49
N PHE A 164 -3.71 5.08 5.34
CA PHE A 164 -3.53 4.35 4.08
C PHE A 164 -4.69 4.57 3.10
N GLN A 165 -5.92 4.73 3.61
CA GLN A 165 -7.05 5.16 2.78
C GLN A 165 -6.80 6.54 2.18
N LYS A 166 -6.26 7.46 2.97
CA LYS A 166 -5.86 8.79 2.49
C LYS A 166 -4.74 8.68 1.45
N ALA A 167 -3.73 7.85 1.67
CA ALA A 167 -2.63 7.62 0.73
C ALA A 167 -3.14 7.11 -0.63
N LEU A 168 -4.07 6.15 -0.63
CA LEU A 168 -4.74 5.66 -1.83
C LEU A 168 -5.48 6.78 -2.58
N LYS A 169 -6.30 7.54 -1.85
CA LYS A 169 -7.05 8.66 -2.42
C LYS A 169 -6.12 9.70 -3.05
N GLU A 170 -5.11 10.15 -2.32
CA GLU A 170 -4.17 11.16 -2.81
C GLU A 170 -3.41 10.69 -4.05
N ALA A 171 -3.01 9.41 -4.10
CA ALA A 171 -2.36 8.84 -5.26
C ALA A 171 -3.27 8.86 -6.49
N PHE A 172 -4.53 8.45 -6.34
CA PHE A 172 -5.49 8.48 -7.45
C PHE A 172 -5.81 9.90 -7.91
N VAL A 173 -5.98 10.86 -7.01
CA VAL A 173 -6.17 12.27 -7.36
C VAL A 173 -5.01 12.77 -8.24
N GLU A 174 -3.77 12.39 -7.94
CA GLU A 174 -2.60 12.87 -8.67
C GLU A 174 -2.60 12.44 -10.15
N PHE A 175 -2.75 11.15 -10.43
CA PHE A 175 -2.64 10.67 -11.82
C PHE A 175 -3.97 10.69 -12.60
N THR A 176 -5.14 10.60 -11.95
CA THR A 176 -6.43 10.65 -12.66
C THR A 176 -6.78 12.04 -13.18
N ASN A 177 -6.21 13.10 -12.60
CA ASN A 177 -6.34 14.46 -13.09
C ASN A 177 -5.33 14.82 -14.21
N ARG A 178 -4.50 13.86 -14.63
CA ARG A 178 -3.59 14.02 -15.76
C ARG A 178 -4.28 13.58 -17.05
N ASP A 179 -4.88 14.55 -17.75
CA ASP A 179 -5.55 14.30 -19.03
C ASP A 179 -4.55 14.16 -20.17
N ILE A 180 -4.84 13.24 -21.07
CA ILE A 180 -4.02 12.93 -22.24
C ILE A 180 -4.91 12.85 -23.49
N GLY A 181 -4.47 13.51 -24.57
CA GLY A 181 -5.21 13.58 -25.82
C GLY A 181 -6.33 14.63 -25.76
N LYS A 182 -7.40 14.39 -26.53
CA LYS A 182 -8.53 15.29 -26.69
C LYS A 182 -9.65 15.07 -25.68
N HIS A 183 -9.65 13.90 -25.04
CA HIS A 183 -10.71 13.46 -24.13
C HIS A 183 -10.15 13.38 -22.72
N THR A 184 -10.83 13.98 -21.76
CA THR A 184 -10.47 13.92 -20.35
C THR A 184 -10.70 12.50 -19.79
N ASN A 185 -10.06 12.17 -18.68
CA ASN A 185 -10.34 10.91 -17.98
C ASN A 185 -11.81 10.82 -17.54
N ALA A 186 -12.43 11.97 -17.20
CA ALA A 186 -13.87 12.04 -16.92
C ALA A 186 -14.72 11.65 -18.14
N ASP A 187 -14.37 12.14 -19.34
CA ASP A 187 -15.07 11.78 -20.58
C ASP A 187 -14.98 10.26 -20.86
N LEU A 188 -13.81 9.67 -20.67
CA LEU A 188 -13.57 8.24 -20.86
C LEU A 188 -14.37 7.39 -19.89
N MET A 189 -14.41 7.79 -18.62
CA MET A 189 -15.19 7.11 -17.57
C MET A 189 -16.70 7.24 -17.83
N SER A 190 -17.16 8.43 -18.23
CA SER A 190 -18.57 8.65 -18.58
C SER A 190 -19.00 7.79 -19.78
N SER A 191 -18.17 7.74 -20.83
CA SER A 191 -18.43 6.91 -22.01
C SER A 191 -18.42 5.42 -21.68
N PHE A 192 -17.59 5.00 -20.73
CA PHE A 192 -17.58 3.63 -20.24
C PHE A 192 -18.90 3.26 -19.55
N CYS A 193 -19.39 4.11 -18.63
CA CYS A 193 -20.68 3.92 -17.98
C CYS A 193 -21.83 3.86 -18.98
N ASP A 194 -21.86 4.81 -19.92
CA ASP A 194 -22.86 4.87 -20.98
C ASP A 194 -22.91 3.59 -21.82
N ARG A 195 -21.74 3.07 -22.18
CA ARG A 195 -21.63 1.83 -22.93
C ARG A 195 -22.17 0.64 -22.14
N ILE A 196 -21.81 0.50 -20.86
CA ILE A 196 -22.31 -0.59 -20.02
C ILE A 196 -23.83 -0.53 -19.89
N LEU A 197 -24.40 0.64 -19.70
CA LEU A 197 -25.84 0.85 -19.55
C LEU A 197 -26.61 0.59 -20.86
N LYS A 198 -26.09 1.02 -22.03
CA LYS A 198 -26.77 0.91 -23.31
C LYS A 198 -26.73 -0.48 -23.93
N THR A 199 -25.62 -1.18 -23.77
CA THR A 199 -25.43 -2.49 -24.40
C THR A 199 -25.82 -3.67 -23.52
N GLY A 200 -26.29 -3.39 -22.28
CA GLY A 200 -26.49 -4.45 -21.27
C GLY A 200 -25.18 -5.19 -20.96
N GLY A 201 -24.03 -4.52 -21.24
CA GLY A 201 -22.70 -5.12 -21.18
C GLY A 201 -22.69 -6.45 -21.92
N GLU A 202 -22.43 -6.47 -23.22
CA GLU A 202 -22.36 -7.73 -24.00
C GLU A 202 -21.72 -8.84 -23.17
N LYS A 203 -22.50 -9.70 -22.53
CA LYS A 203 -22.11 -10.81 -21.64
C LYS A 203 -21.76 -10.47 -20.17
N LEU A 204 -22.05 -9.29 -19.65
CA LEU A 204 -21.95 -9.01 -18.22
C LEU A 204 -23.25 -9.37 -17.50
N SER A 205 -23.16 -9.89 -16.29
CA SER A 205 -24.31 -10.03 -15.41
C SER A 205 -24.77 -8.67 -14.88
N ASP A 206 -26.02 -8.58 -14.42
CA ASP A 206 -26.52 -7.34 -13.81
C ASP A 206 -25.68 -6.94 -12.58
N GLU A 207 -25.17 -7.91 -11.81
CA GLU A 207 -24.26 -7.69 -10.69
C GLU A 207 -22.94 -7.10 -11.14
N ASP A 208 -22.36 -7.57 -12.25
CA ASP A 208 -21.12 -7.02 -12.81
C ASP A 208 -21.30 -5.58 -13.31
N VAL A 209 -22.43 -5.30 -13.94
CA VAL A 209 -22.80 -3.95 -14.41
C VAL A 209 -22.89 -3.00 -13.22
N GLU A 210 -23.63 -3.37 -12.18
CA GLU A 210 -23.78 -2.57 -10.94
C GLU A 210 -22.42 -2.34 -10.29
N SER A 211 -21.60 -3.37 -10.14
CA SER A 211 -20.25 -3.29 -9.58
C SER A 211 -19.36 -2.32 -10.36
N TYR A 212 -19.34 -2.39 -11.71
CA TYR A 212 -18.56 -1.46 -12.52
C TYR A 212 -19.04 -0.01 -12.39
N LEU A 213 -20.36 0.20 -12.31
CA LEU A 213 -20.91 1.55 -12.13
C LEU A 213 -20.55 2.14 -10.79
N GLU A 214 -20.71 1.40 -9.70
CA GLU A 214 -20.33 1.85 -8.35
C GLU A 214 -18.84 2.21 -8.28
N LYS A 215 -17.98 1.35 -8.78
CA LYS A 215 -16.52 1.58 -8.81
C LYS A 215 -16.14 2.79 -9.66
N THR A 216 -16.80 2.97 -10.80
CA THR A 216 -16.55 4.13 -11.66
C THR A 216 -17.01 5.43 -10.98
N VAL A 217 -18.15 5.42 -10.30
CA VAL A 217 -18.61 6.57 -9.48
C VAL A 217 -17.59 6.90 -8.39
N GLN A 218 -17.00 5.88 -7.76
CA GLN A 218 -15.95 6.12 -6.77
C GLN A 218 -14.71 6.79 -7.40
N LEU A 219 -14.28 6.36 -8.61
CA LEU A 219 -13.18 7.02 -9.31
C LEU A 219 -13.50 8.48 -9.68
N PHE A 220 -14.75 8.79 -10.04
CA PHE A 220 -15.17 10.18 -10.27
C PHE A 220 -14.98 11.07 -9.05
N SER A 221 -15.00 10.53 -7.84
CA SER A 221 -14.78 11.31 -6.62
C SER A 221 -13.34 11.80 -6.47
N TYR A 222 -12.41 11.33 -7.31
CA TYR A 222 -11.00 11.74 -7.34
C TYR A 222 -10.70 12.80 -8.41
N LEU A 223 -11.63 13.04 -9.32
CA LEU A 223 -11.57 14.08 -10.35
C LEU A 223 -12.09 15.42 -9.81
#